data_e006e34529a240b7e62d393cd9177743
#
_entry.id   e006e34529a240b7e62d393cd9177743
#
_cell.length_a   1.000
_cell.length_b   1.000
_cell.length_c   1.000
_cell.angle_alpha   90.00
_cell.angle_beta   90.00
_cell.angle_gamma   90.00
#
_symmetry.space_group_name_H-M   'P 1'
#
loop_
_entity.id
_entity.type
_entity.pdbx_description
1 polymer ?
#
loop_
_entity_poly.entity_id
_entity_poly.type
_entity_poly.pdbx_seq_one_letter_code
_entity_poly.pdbx_strand_id
1 'polypeptide(L)'
;MSGTANVSIAPDQNVEPARAQSGTRSVATQPAAAPLGVAVGLRRVTHRFGETIAVSDVSMDIRGSELIVLLGPSGCGKTTLLRIIAGLIRQTEGHVSIGESVVDDLPPYDRGAGIVFQNYALFPHMTVWANVAYGMRARRFKASVIEDTVAQMLDLVHMKEFGSRYPRELSGGQQQRVALARTLAVSPRVLLLDEPFGALDKNLRLDMQIEIKRLQRELGITTIMVTHDQEEALGMADRIAVMNGGRIEQVATPEEIYDAPSGLFVAEFIGSANFLDGTMKRTPEGFRIDLDVGGLVRVARAHPHDREGPVRLMTRPEQLRLGRDAQDGIPAKIVMVLPLGPSTIYELSTADGHTLKVMSNRAEGGHRFAIGESVRVTLTPEAVVSVFAH
;
A
#
# COMPACT_ATOMS: atom_id res chain seq x y z
N MET A 1 4.52 -62.91 -24.24
CA MET A 1 5.11 -63.24 -25.55
C MET A 1 5.38 -61.90 -26.21
N SER A 2 6.59 -61.50 -26.08
CA SER A 2 7.68 -61.34 -27.04
C SER A 2 7.38 -60.21 -28.06
N GLY A 3 8.22 -59.31 -28.32
CA GLY A 3 9.68 -59.24 -28.18
C GLY A 3 10.20 -57.89 -28.69
N THR A 4 11.30 -57.57 -28.16
CA THR A 4 12.22 -56.46 -28.44
C THR A 4 12.81 -56.52 -29.85
N ALA A 5 13.02 -55.37 -30.47
CA ALA A 5 14.10 -55.24 -31.49
C ALA A 5 14.80 -53.89 -31.35
N ASN A 6 16.01 -53.95 -30.84
CA ASN A 6 17.08 -52.95 -30.92
C ASN A 6 17.64 -52.91 -32.37
N VAL A 7 17.84 -51.70 -32.94
CA VAL A 7 18.72 -51.51 -34.08
C VAL A 7 19.66 -50.36 -33.80
N SER A 8 20.92 -50.73 -33.57
CA SER A 8 22.10 -49.86 -33.50
C SER A 8 22.62 -49.63 -34.93
N ILE A 9 22.92 -48.37 -35.30
CA ILE A 9 23.78 -48.08 -36.44
C ILE A 9 24.82 -47.02 -36.01
N ALA A 10 26.09 -47.40 -36.13
CA ALA A 10 27.28 -46.61 -35.83
C ALA A 10 27.62 -45.64 -37.00
N PRO A 11 28.57 -44.71 -36.79
CA PRO A 11 28.66 -43.44 -37.47
C PRO A 11 29.45 -43.49 -38.78
N ASP A 12 29.05 -42.65 -39.74
CA ASP A 12 29.86 -42.38 -40.95
C ASP A 12 30.51 -41.00 -40.84
N GLN A 13 31.78 -40.94 -41.18
CA GLN A 13 32.68 -39.79 -41.10
C GLN A 13 32.72 -39.03 -42.41
N ASN A 14 33.00 -37.73 -42.30
CA ASN A 14 33.43 -36.80 -43.35
C ASN A 14 32.35 -36.02 -44.11
N VAL A 15 32.03 -34.84 -43.58
CA VAL A 15 31.78 -33.65 -44.42
C VAL A 15 32.34 -32.42 -43.68
N GLU A 16 33.29 -31.72 -44.32
CA GLU A 16 33.85 -30.44 -43.90
C GLU A 16 32.77 -29.36 -43.75
N PRO A 17 32.83 -28.49 -42.73
CA PRO A 17 31.84 -27.42 -42.57
C PRO A 17 32.25 -26.19 -43.38
N ALA A 18 31.36 -25.81 -44.31
CA ALA A 18 31.37 -24.51 -44.97
C ALA A 18 31.24 -23.39 -43.90
N ARG A 19 32.18 -22.45 -43.90
CA ARG A 19 32.15 -21.22 -43.08
C ARG A 19 30.93 -20.36 -43.42
N ALA A 20 29.87 -20.42 -42.61
CA ALA A 20 28.82 -19.43 -42.57
C ALA A 20 29.27 -18.29 -41.60
N GLN A 21 29.54 -17.13 -42.16
CA GLN A 21 29.74 -15.90 -41.42
C GLN A 21 28.37 -15.50 -40.85
N SER A 22 28.04 -15.89 -39.61
CA SER A 22 26.94 -15.36 -38.85
C SER A 22 27.37 -14.03 -38.25
N GLY A 23 27.03 -12.95 -38.95
CA GLY A 23 27.03 -11.62 -38.40
C GLY A 23 25.98 -11.55 -37.28
N THR A 24 26.39 -11.76 -36.02
CA THR A 24 25.61 -11.41 -34.84
C THR A 24 25.43 -9.90 -34.83
N ARG A 25 24.29 -9.43 -35.32
CA ARG A 25 23.79 -8.09 -35.01
C ARG A 25 23.58 -8.06 -33.49
N SER A 26 24.53 -7.45 -32.79
CA SER A 26 24.36 -6.98 -31.42
C SER A 26 23.13 -6.10 -31.42
N VAL A 27 22.03 -6.59 -30.82
CA VAL A 27 20.91 -5.75 -30.42
C VAL A 27 21.49 -4.83 -29.37
N ALA A 28 21.77 -3.60 -29.76
CA ALA A 28 22.12 -2.54 -28.81
C ALA A 28 20.95 -2.42 -27.83
N THR A 29 21.15 -2.95 -26.63
CA THR A 29 20.29 -2.69 -25.48
C THR A 29 20.32 -1.18 -25.30
N GLN A 30 19.19 -0.52 -25.56
CA GLN A 30 19.02 0.88 -25.17
C GLN A 30 19.36 0.97 -23.69
N PRO A 31 20.20 1.93 -23.25
CA PRO A 31 20.45 2.12 -21.86
C PRO A 31 19.10 2.37 -21.19
N ALA A 32 18.79 1.59 -20.13
CA ALA A 32 17.62 1.80 -19.31
C ALA A 32 17.58 3.30 -18.97
N ALA A 33 16.49 3.98 -19.32
CA ALA A 33 16.31 5.38 -19.02
C ALA A 33 16.56 5.56 -17.52
N ALA A 34 17.39 6.55 -17.16
CA ALA A 34 17.64 6.84 -15.75
C ALA A 34 16.31 7.03 -15.02
N PRO A 35 16.13 6.48 -13.81
CA PRO A 35 14.86 6.55 -13.08
C PRO A 35 14.41 8.01 -12.98
N LEU A 36 13.17 8.28 -13.38
CA LEU A 36 12.59 9.63 -13.36
C LEU A 36 12.41 10.16 -11.94
N GLY A 37 12.34 9.25 -10.96
CA GLY A 37 12.03 9.54 -9.58
C GLY A 37 13.18 10.18 -8.82
N VAL A 38 12.85 11.24 -8.10
CA VAL A 38 13.78 11.96 -7.21
C VAL A 38 13.29 11.88 -5.78
N ALA A 39 14.21 12.01 -4.81
CA ALA A 39 13.85 12.05 -3.40
C ALA A 39 13.00 13.30 -3.09
N VAL A 40 12.08 13.17 -2.12
CA VAL A 40 11.32 14.29 -1.57
C VAL A 40 11.59 14.37 -0.07
N GLY A 41 12.02 15.53 0.41
CA GLY A 41 12.31 15.79 1.81
C GLY A 41 11.30 16.74 2.43
N LEU A 42 10.79 16.39 3.60
CA LEU A 42 10.00 17.26 4.45
C LEU A 42 10.80 17.53 5.73
N ARG A 43 10.93 18.79 6.11
CA ARG A 43 11.68 19.21 7.30
C ARG A 43 10.82 20.13 8.15
N ARG A 44 10.32 19.61 9.26
CA ARG A 44 9.51 20.32 10.26
C ARG A 44 8.34 21.09 9.64
N VAL A 45 7.69 20.48 8.63
CA VAL A 45 6.58 21.10 7.92
C VAL A 45 5.38 21.28 8.84
N THR A 46 4.98 22.53 9.01
CA THR A 46 3.78 22.91 9.79
C THR A 46 2.87 23.78 8.93
N HIS A 47 1.56 23.54 9.01
CA HIS A 47 0.57 24.42 8.37
C HIS A 47 -0.66 24.62 9.24
N ARG A 48 -1.09 25.88 9.31
CA ARG A 48 -2.24 26.35 10.09
C ARG A 48 -3.27 26.98 9.17
N PHE A 49 -4.52 26.66 9.39
CA PHE A 49 -5.67 27.38 8.84
C PHE A 49 -6.31 28.18 10.00
N GLY A 50 -5.98 29.48 10.08
CA GLY A 50 -6.33 30.26 11.28
C GLY A 50 -5.75 29.64 12.55
N GLU A 51 -6.59 29.30 13.51
CA GLU A 51 -6.18 28.66 14.77
C GLU A 51 -6.00 27.13 14.65
N THR A 52 -6.47 26.52 13.57
CA THR A 52 -6.44 25.06 13.42
C THR A 52 -5.11 24.61 12.81
N ILE A 53 -4.38 23.72 13.50
CA ILE A 53 -3.17 23.10 12.99
C ILE A 53 -3.57 21.88 12.16
N ALA A 54 -3.38 21.94 10.83
CA ALA A 54 -3.70 20.85 9.94
C ALA A 54 -2.51 19.90 9.72
N VAL A 55 -1.27 20.42 9.78
CA VAL A 55 -0.01 19.67 9.71
C VAL A 55 0.90 20.22 10.79
N SER A 56 1.49 19.37 11.63
CA SER A 56 2.26 19.74 12.82
C SER A 56 3.63 19.07 12.84
N ASP A 57 4.69 19.83 12.59
CA ASP A 57 6.10 19.42 12.70
C ASP A 57 6.44 18.12 11.95
N VAL A 58 5.93 17.96 10.73
CA VAL A 58 6.15 16.77 9.93
C VAL A 58 7.54 16.77 9.30
N SER A 59 8.33 15.74 9.62
CA SER A 59 9.64 15.49 9.01
C SER A 59 9.68 14.08 8.44
N MET A 60 10.00 13.94 7.15
CA MET A 60 10.02 12.64 6.46
C MET A 60 10.92 12.70 5.22
N ASP A 61 11.66 11.63 4.98
CA ASP A 61 12.41 11.40 3.75
C ASP A 61 11.72 10.34 2.90
N ILE A 62 11.38 10.70 1.66
CA ILE A 62 10.83 9.83 0.63
C ILE A 62 11.94 9.57 -0.38
N ARG A 63 12.22 8.30 -0.63
CA ARG A 63 13.32 7.89 -1.52
C ARG A 63 12.94 8.10 -2.99
N GLY A 64 13.93 8.26 -3.85
CA GLY A 64 13.68 8.25 -5.29
C GLY A 64 13.06 6.93 -5.73
N SER A 65 12.09 7.00 -6.63
CA SER A 65 11.35 5.84 -7.17
C SER A 65 10.54 5.03 -6.14
N GLU A 66 10.34 5.56 -4.94
CA GLU A 66 9.50 4.96 -3.89
C GLU A 66 8.02 5.31 -4.11
N LEU A 67 7.13 4.38 -3.82
CA LEU A 67 5.70 4.64 -3.64
C LEU A 67 5.40 4.67 -2.14
N ILE A 68 5.21 5.86 -1.59
CA ILE A 68 4.79 6.05 -0.20
C ILE A 68 3.31 6.41 -0.12
N VAL A 69 2.61 5.83 0.85
CA VAL A 69 1.20 6.11 1.10
C VAL A 69 1.04 6.87 2.42
N LEU A 70 0.38 8.03 2.37
CA LEU A 70 -0.07 8.76 3.54
C LEU A 70 -1.44 8.20 3.94
N LEU A 71 -1.51 7.51 5.06
CA LEU A 71 -2.70 6.82 5.57
C LEU A 71 -3.14 7.42 6.91
N GLY A 72 -4.42 7.52 7.15
CA GLY A 72 -4.95 8.03 8.42
C GLY A 72 -6.42 8.41 8.35
N PRO A 73 -7.08 8.71 9.46
CA PRO A 73 -8.49 9.10 9.50
C PRO A 73 -8.77 10.38 8.70
N SER A 74 -10.03 10.62 8.39
CA SER A 74 -10.46 11.85 7.72
C SER A 74 -10.10 13.07 8.56
N GLY A 75 -9.58 14.13 7.91
CA GLY A 75 -9.19 15.37 8.58
C GLY A 75 -7.83 15.35 9.29
N CYS A 76 -7.05 14.27 9.26
CA CYS A 76 -5.73 14.22 9.92
C CYS A 76 -4.60 14.94 9.18
N GLY A 77 -4.86 15.64 8.05
CA GLY A 77 -3.87 16.50 7.37
C GLY A 77 -3.23 15.92 6.10
N LYS A 78 -3.54 14.69 5.68
CA LYS A 78 -2.95 14.01 4.49
C LYS A 78 -3.02 14.84 3.21
N THR A 79 -4.23 15.22 2.81
CA THR A 79 -4.46 16.04 1.59
C THR A 79 -3.80 17.42 1.71
N THR A 80 -3.77 18.00 2.92
CA THR A 80 -3.06 19.27 3.16
C THR A 80 -1.56 19.11 2.91
N LEU A 81 -0.95 18.05 3.45
CA LEU A 81 0.46 17.74 3.25
C LEU A 81 0.77 17.50 1.76
N LEU A 82 -0.08 16.73 1.06
CA LEU A 82 0.05 16.49 -0.37
C LEU A 82 0.01 17.81 -1.16
N ARG A 83 -0.92 18.70 -0.84
CA ARG A 83 -1.06 20.01 -1.50
C ARG A 83 0.10 20.95 -1.17
N ILE A 84 0.72 20.84 -0.01
CA ILE A 84 1.95 21.57 0.34
C ILE A 84 3.10 21.08 -0.56
N ILE A 85 3.28 19.77 -0.73
CA ILE A 85 4.31 19.21 -1.63
C ILE A 85 4.07 19.69 -3.07
N ALA A 86 2.82 19.68 -3.53
CA ALA A 86 2.42 20.17 -4.86
C ALA A 86 2.63 21.68 -5.06
N GLY A 87 2.79 22.46 -3.98
CA GLY A 87 2.87 23.92 -4.02
C GLY A 87 1.51 24.63 -4.17
N LEU A 88 0.42 23.91 -4.00
CA LEU A 88 -0.95 24.47 -4.00
C LEU A 88 -1.28 25.17 -2.68
N ILE A 89 -0.60 24.81 -1.61
CA ILE A 89 -0.66 25.45 -0.31
C ILE A 89 0.77 25.73 0.12
N ARG A 90 1.05 26.94 0.61
CA ARG A 90 2.34 27.26 1.22
C ARG A 90 2.30 26.86 2.69
N GLN A 91 3.28 26.11 3.15
CA GLN A 91 3.45 25.78 4.57
C GLN A 91 3.67 27.05 5.42
N THR A 92 3.27 27.00 6.70
CA THR A 92 3.50 28.09 7.64
C THR A 92 4.94 28.09 8.13
N GLU A 93 5.50 26.88 8.38
CA GLU A 93 6.86 26.66 8.87
C GLU A 93 7.47 25.42 8.20
N GLY A 94 8.80 25.33 8.25
CA GLY A 94 9.55 24.20 7.70
C GLY A 94 9.79 24.30 6.20
N HIS A 95 10.35 23.24 5.62
CA HIS A 95 10.82 23.24 4.25
C HIS A 95 10.40 21.96 3.50
N VAL A 96 10.13 22.11 2.20
CA VAL A 96 9.93 21.01 1.24
C VAL A 96 11.06 21.04 0.23
N SER A 97 11.70 19.88 0.00
CA SER A 97 12.69 19.69 -1.06
C SER A 97 12.27 18.62 -2.05
N ILE A 98 12.58 18.83 -3.34
CA ILE A 98 12.39 17.84 -4.42
C ILE A 98 13.74 17.68 -5.14
N GLY A 99 14.35 16.51 -5.00
CA GLY A 99 15.74 16.29 -5.29
C GLY A 99 16.60 17.12 -4.32
N GLU A 100 17.60 17.79 -4.86
CA GLU A 100 18.51 18.63 -4.06
C GLU A 100 18.00 20.06 -3.82
N SER A 101 16.85 20.42 -4.39
CA SER A 101 16.34 21.79 -4.39
C SER A 101 15.21 21.96 -3.38
N VAL A 102 15.31 23.00 -2.54
CA VAL A 102 14.19 23.51 -1.73
C VAL A 102 13.20 24.21 -2.68
N VAL A 103 11.91 23.83 -2.57
CA VAL A 103 10.87 24.27 -3.54
C VAL A 103 9.82 25.20 -2.92
N ASP A 104 10.05 25.70 -1.72
CA ASP A 104 9.06 26.47 -0.93
C ASP A 104 8.48 27.67 -1.69
N ASP A 105 9.34 28.41 -2.39
CA ASP A 105 8.97 29.62 -3.13
C ASP A 105 8.62 29.35 -4.60
N LEU A 106 8.74 28.09 -5.07
CA LEU A 106 8.40 27.73 -6.43
C LEU A 106 6.88 27.54 -6.59
N PRO A 107 6.29 28.10 -7.65
CA PRO A 107 4.89 27.84 -7.96
C PRO A 107 4.68 26.36 -8.39
N PRO A 108 3.44 25.83 -8.33
CA PRO A 108 3.17 24.43 -8.59
C PRO A 108 3.73 23.88 -9.93
N TYR A 109 3.66 24.70 -10.99
CA TYR A 109 4.09 24.29 -12.34
C TYR A 109 5.63 24.18 -12.50
N ASP A 110 6.42 24.75 -11.59
CA ASP A 110 7.89 24.72 -11.61
C ASP A 110 8.49 23.68 -10.64
N ARG A 111 7.66 23.05 -9.76
CA ARG A 111 8.14 22.05 -8.80
C ARG A 111 8.47 20.69 -9.42
N GLY A 112 8.11 20.46 -10.68
CA GLY A 112 8.26 19.14 -11.31
C GLY A 112 7.38 18.05 -10.71
N ALA A 113 6.35 18.43 -9.94
CA ALA A 113 5.36 17.53 -9.37
C ALA A 113 4.10 17.52 -10.25
N GLY A 114 3.58 16.33 -10.54
CA GLY A 114 2.30 16.11 -11.20
C GLY A 114 1.27 15.61 -10.20
N ILE A 115 0.06 16.14 -10.23
CA ILE A 115 -1.01 15.74 -9.31
C ILE A 115 -2.22 15.16 -10.05
N VAL A 116 -2.74 14.04 -9.56
CA VAL A 116 -4.04 13.47 -9.92
C VAL A 116 -4.98 13.71 -8.75
N PHE A 117 -6.03 14.49 -8.98
CA PHE A 117 -7.03 14.83 -7.97
C PHE A 117 -8.09 13.73 -7.81
N GLN A 118 -8.75 13.68 -6.68
CA GLN A 118 -9.80 12.72 -6.34
C GLN A 118 -10.96 12.68 -7.35
N ASN A 119 -11.32 13.82 -7.93
CA ASN A 119 -12.36 13.94 -8.96
C ASN A 119 -11.80 13.94 -10.39
N TYR A 120 -10.53 13.49 -10.56
CA TYR A 120 -9.78 13.43 -11.81
C TYR A 120 -9.56 14.79 -12.49
N ALA A 121 -10.39 15.80 -12.22
CA ALA A 121 -10.32 17.18 -12.73
C ALA A 121 -10.08 17.27 -14.25
N LEU A 122 -10.70 16.38 -15.02
CA LEU A 122 -10.67 16.45 -16.49
C LEU A 122 -11.45 17.65 -16.98
N PHE A 123 -10.97 18.28 -18.07
CA PHE A 123 -11.66 19.37 -18.73
C PHE A 123 -12.86 18.80 -19.51
N PRO A 124 -14.12 19.06 -19.10
CA PRO A 124 -15.29 18.36 -19.64
C PRO A 124 -15.61 18.77 -21.10
N HIS A 125 -15.12 19.91 -21.53
CA HIS A 125 -15.28 20.46 -22.89
C HIS A 125 -14.16 20.06 -23.86
N MET A 126 -13.18 19.28 -23.39
CA MET A 126 -12.07 18.79 -24.19
C MET A 126 -12.17 17.28 -24.40
N THR A 127 -11.73 16.80 -25.55
CA THR A 127 -11.58 15.36 -25.80
C THR A 127 -10.49 14.75 -24.91
N VAL A 128 -10.43 13.43 -24.83
CA VAL A 128 -9.36 12.68 -24.14
C VAL A 128 -7.99 13.12 -24.64
N TRP A 129 -7.79 13.15 -25.96
CA TRP A 129 -6.54 13.58 -26.57
C TRP A 129 -6.17 15.01 -26.15
N ALA A 130 -7.14 15.94 -26.22
CA ALA A 130 -6.93 17.35 -25.85
C ALA A 130 -6.62 17.53 -24.36
N ASN A 131 -7.25 16.73 -23.49
CA ASN A 131 -6.93 16.69 -22.05
C ASN A 131 -5.48 16.30 -21.81
N VAL A 132 -5.00 15.21 -22.44
CA VAL A 132 -3.60 14.76 -22.27
C VAL A 132 -2.62 15.77 -22.85
N ALA A 133 -2.92 16.37 -24.01
CA ALA A 133 -2.08 17.37 -24.66
C ALA A 133 -1.99 18.71 -23.91
N TYR A 134 -2.95 19.00 -23.00
CA TYR A 134 -3.14 20.33 -22.41
C TYR A 134 -1.88 20.89 -21.75
N GLY A 135 -1.25 20.12 -20.85
CA GLY A 135 -0.07 20.56 -20.10
C GLY A 135 1.13 20.84 -21.02
N MET A 136 1.30 20.04 -22.05
CA MET A 136 2.37 20.21 -23.03
C MET A 136 2.16 21.47 -23.89
N ARG A 137 0.90 21.72 -24.31
CA ARG A 137 0.54 22.97 -25.04
C ARG A 137 0.79 24.20 -24.18
N ALA A 138 0.39 24.18 -22.91
CA ALA A 138 0.62 25.28 -21.97
C ALA A 138 2.10 25.59 -21.80
N ARG A 139 2.96 24.56 -21.85
CA ARG A 139 4.43 24.67 -21.82
C ARG A 139 5.06 24.92 -23.19
N ARG A 140 4.26 25.13 -24.24
CA ARG A 140 4.70 25.46 -25.61
C ARG A 140 5.62 24.41 -26.26
N PHE A 141 5.39 23.11 -26.01
CA PHE A 141 6.08 22.05 -26.74
C PHE A 141 5.76 22.10 -28.24
N LYS A 142 6.67 21.59 -29.08
CA LYS A 142 6.43 21.49 -30.52
C LYS A 142 5.29 20.51 -30.81
N ALA A 143 4.49 20.81 -31.87
CA ALA A 143 3.31 20.00 -32.21
C ALA A 143 3.63 18.52 -32.43
N SER A 144 4.72 18.20 -33.14
CA SER A 144 5.16 16.81 -33.35
C SER A 144 5.48 16.08 -32.06
N VAL A 145 6.14 16.75 -31.10
CA VAL A 145 6.44 16.15 -29.77
C VAL A 145 5.16 15.89 -28.99
N ILE A 146 4.16 16.80 -29.10
CA ILE A 146 2.86 16.61 -28.45
C ILE A 146 2.14 15.40 -29.03
N GLU A 147 2.08 15.26 -30.36
CA GLU A 147 1.43 14.13 -31.03
C GLU A 147 2.04 12.79 -30.61
N ASP A 148 3.35 12.66 -30.67
CA ASP A 148 4.05 11.45 -30.29
C ASP A 148 3.87 11.12 -28.80
N THR A 149 4.03 12.10 -27.92
CA THR A 149 3.91 11.89 -26.48
C THR A 149 2.48 11.54 -26.09
N VAL A 150 1.48 12.23 -26.62
CA VAL A 150 0.06 11.93 -26.30
C VAL A 150 -0.30 10.52 -26.78
N ALA A 151 0.14 10.12 -27.98
CA ALA A 151 -0.08 8.76 -28.48
C ALA A 151 0.55 7.71 -27.55
N GLN A 152 1.81 7.94 -27.11
CA GLN A 152 2.50 7.06 -26.18
C GLN A 152 1.80 6.99 -24.82
N MET A 153 1.39 8.12 -24.24
CA MET A 153 0.72 8.16 -22.94
C MET A 153 -0.65 7.50 -22.97
N LEU A 154 -1.41 7.68 -24.05
CA LEU A 154 -2.70 6.99 -24.24
C LEU A 154 -2.53 5.48 -24.45
N ASP A 155 -1.49 5.06 -25.13
CA ASP A 155 -1.14 3.64 -25.29
C ASP A 155 -0.75 3.02 -23.95
N LEU A 156 0.10 3.70 -23.18
CA LEU A 156 0.57 3.29 -21.84
C LEU A 156 -0.57 3.00 -20.86
N VAL A 157 -1.66 3.79 -20.92
CA VAL A 157 -2.84 3.62 -20.04
C VAL A 157 -4.00 2.89 -20.75
N HIS A 158 -3.76 2.26 -21.90
CA HIS A 158 -4.78 1.52 -22.68
C HIS A 158 -6.01 2.35 -23.08
N MET A 159 -5.80 3.62 -23.44
CA MET A 159 -6.86 4.57 -23.80
C MET A 159 -6.74 5.11 -25.24
N LYS A 160 -5.90 4.49 -26.09
CA LYS A 160 -5.62 4.95 -27.45
C LYS A 160 -6.87 5.14 -28.32
N GLU A 161 -7.79 4.17 -28.27
CA GLU A 161 -9.02 4.18 -29.08
C GLU A 161 -10.05 5.22 -28.59
N PHE A 162 -9.86 5.77 -27.39
CA PHE A 162 -10.77 6.73 -26.79
C PHE A 162 -10.37 8.19 -27.01
N GLY A 163 -9.33 8.46 -27.79
CA GLY A 163 -8.73 9.79 -27.96
C GLY A 163 -9.70 10.89 -28.39
N SER A 164 -10.73 10.56 -29.20
CA SER A 164 -11.75 11.50 -29.67
C SER A 164 -12.94 11.68 -28.74
N ARG A 165 -13.09 10.83 -27.69
CA ARG A 165 -14.22 10.91 -26.75
C ARG A 165 -14.05 12.05 -25.76
N TYR A 166 -15.18 12.47 -25.17
CA TYR A 166 -15.24 13.44 -24.08
C TYR A 166 -15.31 12.72 -22.73
N PRO A 167 -14.89 13.36 -21.61
CA PRO A 167 -14.94 12.75 -20.27
C PRO A 167 -16.30 12.15 -19.89
N ARG A 168 -17.41 12.78 -20.26
CA ARG A 168 -18.77 12.29 -19.99
C ARG A 168 -19.12 10.94 -20.66
N GLU A 169 -18.35 10.53 -21.66
CA GLU A 169 -18.52 9.29 -22.41
C GLU A 169 -17.64 8.15 -21.86
N LEU A 170 -16.96 8.39 -20.74
CA LEU A 170 -16.01 7.48 -20.11
C LEU A 170 -16.52 7.01 -18.74
N SER A 171 -16.21 5.76 -18.39
CA SER A 171 -16.37 5.26 -17.03
C SER A 171 -15.39 5.95 -16.06
N GLY A 172 -15.63 5.86 -14.74
CA GLY A 172 -14.76 6.45 -13.72
C GLY A 172 -13.29 5.97 -13.85
N GLY A 173 -13.07 4.67 -14.04
CA GLY A 173 -11.71 4.13 -14.24
C GLY A 173 -11.06 4.61 -15.53
N GLN A 174 -11.83 4.79 -16.63
CA GLN A 174 -11.32 5.37 -17.85
C GLN A 174 -10.94 6.85 -17.65
N GLN A 175 -11.74 7.62 -16.92
CA GLN A 175 -11.41 9.01 -16.58
C GLN A 175 -10.13 9.11 -15.75
N GLN A 176 -9.95 8.21 -14.80
CA GLN A 176 -8.74 8.11 -13.99
C GLN A 176 -7.50 7.84 -14.85
N ARG A 177 -7.57 6.87 -15.76
CA ARG A 177 -6.49 6.57 -16.71
C ARG A 177 -6.11 7.78 -17.55
N VAL A 178 -7.10 8.52 -18.04
CA VAL A 178 -6.87 9.76 -18.79
C VAL A 178 -6.21 10.85 -17.93
N ALA A 179 -6.65 11.00 -16.67
CA ALA A 179 -6.04 11.95 -15.74
C ALA A 179 -4.58 11.60 -15.44
N LEU A 180 -4.28 10.30 -15.30
CA LEU A 180 -2.92 9.79 -15.12
C LEU A 180 -2.07 10.07 -16.36
N ALA A 181 -2.56 9.74 -17.57
CA ALA A 181 -1.87 10.03 -18.84
C ALA A 181 -1.60 11.53 -19.00
N ARG A 182 -2.58 12.41 -18.70
CA ARG A 182 -2.41 13.85 -18.72
C ARG A 182 -1.30 14.33 -17.78
N THR A 183 -1.23 13.74 -16.60
CA THR A 183 -0.24 14.09 -15.60
C THR A 183 1.15 13.62 -16.01
N LEU A 184 1.28 12.41 -16.56
CA LEU A 184 2.54 11.83 -17.01
C LEU A 184 3.07 12.47 -18.31
N ALA A 185 2.20 13.01 -19.18
CA ALA A 185 2.59 13.63 -20.46
C ALA A 185 3.58 14.80 -20.32
N VAL A 186 3.62 15.45 -19.17
CA VAL A 186 4.58 16.54 -18.89
C VAL A 186 5.85 16.07 -18.20
N SER A 187 6.07 14.75 -18.11
CA SER A 187 7.24 14.09 -17.50
C SER A 187 7.55 14.62 -16.09
N PRO A 188 6.64 14.47 -15.13
CA PRO A 188 6.88 14.95 -13.77
C PRO A 188 7.98 14.11 -13.09
N ARG A 189 8.72 14.70 -12.16
CA ARG A 189 9.73 14.05 -11.33
C ARG A 189 9.11 13.33 -10.11
N VAL A 190 7.93 13.81 -9.68
CA VAL A 190 7.15 13.27 -8.55
C VAL A 190 5.68 13.19 -8.97
N LEU A 191 5.04 12.06 -8.69
CA LEU A 191 3.61 11.82 -8.92
C LEU A 191 2.87 11.90 -7.59
N LEU A 192 1.86 12.75 -7.52
CA LEU A 192 1.00 12.93 -6.35
C LEU A 192 -0.41 12.44 -6.67
N LEU A 193 -0.95 11.53 -5.84
CA LEU A 193 -2.26 10.91 -6.03
C LEU A 193 -3.15 11.23 -4.81
N ASP A 194 -4.19 12.04 -5.00
CA ASP A 194 -5.13 12.44 -3.95
C ASP A 194 -6.37 11.55 -4.00
N GLU A 195 -6.47 10.52 -3.16
CA GLU A 195 -7.54 9.52 -3.08
C GLU A 195 -7.98 8.96 -4.47
N PRO A 196 -7.03 8.38 -5.24
CA PRO A 196 -7.29 8.08 -6.65
C PRO A 196 -8.42 7.07 -6.88
N PHE A 197 -8.74 6.22 -5.91
CA PHE A 197 -9.69 5.11 -6.09
C PHE A 197 -11.08 5.35 -5.48
N GLY A 198 -11.31 6.50 -4.86
CA GLY A 198 -12.53 6.78 -4.09
C GLY A 198 -13.86 6.68 -4.87
N ALA A 199 -13.82 6.86 -6.21
CA ALA A 199 -15.00 6.82 -7.07
C ALA A 199 -15.20 5.48 -7.81
N LEU A 200 -14.37 4.44 -7.53
CA LEU A 200 -14.38 3.17 -8.24
C LEU A 200 -15.10 2.07 -7.45
N ASP A 201 -15.77 1.16 -8.17
CA ASP A 201 -16.25 -0.09 -7.59
C ASP A 201 -15.08 -1.02 -7.19
N LYS A 202 -15.38 -2.04 -6.36
CA LYS A 202 -14.34 -2.88 -5.73
C LYS A 202 -13.45 -3.62 -6.75
N ASN A 203 -14.02 -4.16 -7.82
CA ASN A 203 -13.25 -4.95 -8.79
C ASN A 203 -12.36 -4.03 -9.63
N LEU A 204 -12.93 -2.93 -10.14
CA LEU A 204 -12.19 -1.94 -10.91
C LEU A 204 -11.09 -1.27 -10.09
N ARG A 205 -11.31 -1.10 -8.78
CA ARG A 205 -10.31 -0.57 -7.85
C ARG A 205 -9.07 -1.44 -7.79
N LEU A 206 -9.22 -2.76 -7.62
CA LEU A 206 -8.09 -3.68 -7.56
C LEU A 206 -7.28 -3.68 -8.87
N ASP A 207 -7.96 -3.71 -10.02
CA ASP A 207 -7.30 -3.65 -11.33
C ASP A 207 -6.50 -2.35 -11.49
N MET A 208 -7.06 -1.22 -11.06
CA MET A 208 -6.39 0.08 -11.12
C MET A 208 -5.21 0.20 -10.16
N GLN A 209 -5.29 -0.40 -8.97
CA GLN A 209 -4.16 -0.47 -8.03
C GLN A 209 -2.98 -1.20 -8.66
N ILE A 210 -3.23 -2.38 -9.23
CA ILE A 210 -2.21 -3.19 -9.91
C ILE A 210 -1.59 -2.41 -11.07
N GLU A 211 -2.40 -1.74 -11.87
CA GLU A 211 -1.95 -0.96 -13.03
C GLU A 211 -1.09 0.24 -12.61
N ILE A 212 -1.54 1.04 -11.63
CA ILE A 212 -0.77 2.19 -11.14
C ILE A 212 0.54 1.75 -10.52
N LYS A 213 0.56 0.65 -9.72
CA LYS A 213 1.80 0.13 -9.15
C LYS A 213 2.76 -0.37 -10.24
N ARG A 214 2.24 -1.03 -11.28
CA ARG A 214 3.04 -1.45 -12.45
C ARG A 214 3.65 -0.25 -13.16
N LEU A 215 2.85 0.76 -13.49
CA LEU A 215 3.32 1.99 -14.16
C LEU A 215 4.36 2.74 -13.32
N GLN A 216 4.13 2.87 -12.02
CA GLN A 216 5.08 3.50 -11.10
C GLN A 216 6.44 2.80 -11.12
N ARG A 217 6.46 1.46 -11.09
CA ARG A 217 7.70 0.67 -11.16
C ARG A 217 8.38 0.76 -12.52
N GLU A 218 7.61 0.67 -13.60
CA GLU A 218 8.13 0.74 -14.98
C GLU A 218 8.77 2.10 -15.27
N LEU A 219 8.15 3.18 -14.82
CA LEU A 219 8.64 4.54 -14.99
C LEU A 219 9.70 4.93 -13.95
N GLY A 220 9.82 4.18 -12.85
CA GLY A 220 10.69 4.50 -11.74
C GLY A 220 10.40 5.88 -11.12
N ILE A 221 9.15 6.34 -11.15
CA ILE A 221 8.75 7.66 -10.65
C ILE A 221 8.46 7.62 -9.15
N THR A 222 8.94 8.61 -8.40
CA THR A 222 8.61 8.78 -6.99
C THR A 222 7.13 9.14 -6.86
N THR A 223 6.38 8.37 -6.08
CA THR A 223 4.92 8.54 -5.96
C THR A 223 4.51 8.71 -4.51
N ILE A 224 3.69 9.72 -4.25
CA ILE A 224 3.09 9.97 -2.95
C ILE A 224 1.57 9.86 -3.12
N MET A 225 0.96 8.89 -2.46
CA MET A 225 -0.48 8.65 -2.53
C MET A 225 -1.13 8.96 -1.18
N VAL A 226 -2.29 9.57 -1.22
CA VAL A 226 -3.18 9.75 -0.05
C VAL A 226 -4.33 8.80 -0.17
N THR A 227 -4.66 8.09 0.91
CA THR A 227 -5.87 7.31 1.04
C THR A 227 -6.32 7.24 2.50
N HIS A 228 -7.55 6.88 2.73
CA HIS A 228 -8.09 6.46 4.02
C HIS A 228 -8.38 4.95 4.06
N ASP A 229 -8.18 4.25 2.94
CA ASP A 229 -8.40 2.81 2.81
C ASP A 229 -7.11 2.06 3.14
N GLN A 230 -7.20 1.18 4.14
CA GLN A 230 -6.07 0.41 4.64
C GLN A 230 -5.63 -0.68 3.66
N GLU A 231 -6.59 -1.31 2.94
CA GLU A 231 -6.28 -2.35 1.95
C GLU A 231 -5.49 -1.75 0.78
N GLU A 232 -5.83 -0.52 0.36
CA GLU A 232 -5.07 0.21 -0.65
C GLU A 232 -3.63 0.49 -0.20
N ALA A 233 -3.47 0.98 1.03
CA ALA A 233 -2.16 1.30 1.58
C ALA A 233 -1.28 0.06 1.72
N LEU A 234 -1.81 -1.01 2.32
CA LEU A 234 -1.08 -2.27 2.53
C LEU A 234 -0.71 -2.96 1.20
N GLY A 235 -1.61 -2.91 0.19
CA GLY A 235 -1.39 -3.57 -1.10
C GLY A 235 -0.43 -2.83 -2.04
N MET A 236 -0.34 -1.50 -1.94
CA MET A 236 0.38 -0.68 -2.92
C MET A 236 1.70 -0.11 -2.42
N ALA A 237 1.80 0.26 -1.15
CA ALA A 237 2.94 1.02 -0.64
C ALA A 237 4.24 0.21 -0.62
N ASP A 238 5.36 0.88 -0.82
CA ASP A 238 6.68 0.41 -0.40
C ASP A 238 6.92 0.81 1.06
N ARG A 239 6.41 1.97 1.48
CA ARG A 239 6.27 2.40 2.87
C ARG A 239 4.95 3.14 3.08
N ILE A 240 4.42 3.02 4.30
CA ILE A 240 3.21 3.72 4.75
C ILE A 240 3.62 4.73 5.83
N ALA A 241 3.16 5.98 5.68
CA ALA A 241 3.21 6.99 6.73
C ALA A 241 1.82 7.10 7.36
N VAL A 242 1.65 6.57 8.56
CA VAL A 242 0.39 6.67 9.31
C VAL A 242 0.32 8.02 9.98
N MET A 243 -0.73 8.79 9.68
CA MET A 243 -0.94 10.14 10.18
C MET A 243 -2.13 10.21 11.13
N ASN A 244 -1.97 11.00 12.19
CA ASN A 244 -3.01 11.30 13.17
C ASN A 244 -2.85 12.74 13.69
N GLY A 245 -3.93 13.51 13.78
CA GLY A 245 -3.92 14.86 14.32
C GLY A 245 -2.85 15.80 13.74
N GLY A 246 -2.58 15.69 12.44
CA GLY A 246 -1.57 16.48 11.75
C GLY A 246 -0.12 15.98 11.89
N ARG A 247 0.11 14.87 12.57
CA ARG A 247 1.44 14.30 12.84
C ARG A 247 1.62 12.94 12.19
N ILE A 248 2.86 12.52 12.01
CA ILE A 248 3.21 11.16 11.62
C ILE A 248 3.43 10.33 12.89
N GLU A 249 2.65 9.25 13.03
CA GLU A 249 2.76 8.30 14.14
C GLU A 249 3.81 7.22 13.86
N GLN A 250 3.85 6.72 12.62
CA GLN A 250 4.82 5.70 12.18
C GLN A 250 5.06 5.81 10.68
N VAL A 251 6.31 5.55 10.24
CA VAL A 251 6.66 5.34 8.83
C VAL A 251 7.43 4.03 8.74
N ALA A 252 6.84 3.04 8.07
CA ALA A 252 7.44 1.70 7.95
C ALA A 252 6.92 0.96 6.71
N THR A 253 7.40 -0.25 6.44
CA THR A 253 6.85 -1.13 5.41
C THR A 253 5.43 -1.58 5.77
N PRO A 254 4.61 -2.03 4.80
CA PRO A 254 3.28 -2.55 5.09
C PRO A 254 3.28 -3.67 6.14
N GLU A 255 4.24 -4.59 6.06
CA GLU A 255 4.40 -5.69 7.00
C GLU A 255 4.69 -5.16 8.42
N GLU A 256 5.64 -4.22 8.56
CA GLU A 256 5.98 -3.65 9.86
C GLU A 256 4.81 -2.84 10.47
N ILE A 257 4.05 -2.11 9.65
CA ILE A 257 2.86 -1.38 10.11
C ILE A 257 1.79 -2.34 10.67
N TYR A 258 1.62 -3.50 10.03
CA TYR A 258 0.61 -4.48 10.40
C TYR A 258 1.03 -5.34 11.59
N ASP A 259 2.27 -5.85 11.56
CA ASP A 259 2.77 -6.84 12.53
C ASP A 259 3.46 -6.21 13.75
N ALA A 260 4.08 -5.03 13.58
CA ALA A 260 4.86 -4.35 14.61
C ALA A 260 4.47 -2.85 14.74
N PRO A 261 3.19 -2.54 15.02
CA PRO A 261 2.75 -1.16 15.21
C PRO A 261 3.50 -0.49 16.36
N SER A 262 3.95 0.75 16.14
CA SER A 262 4.74 1.51 17.12
C SER A 262 3.95 2.00 18.34
N GLY A 263 2.61 2.00 18.27
CA GLY A 263 1.74 2.45 19.33
C GLY A 263 0.30 1.97 19.17
N LEU A 264 -0.49 2.12 20.23
CA LEU A 264 -1.89 1.69 20.27
C LEU A 264 -2.71 2.29 19.13
N PHE A 265 -2.52 3.59 18.81
CA PHE A 265 -3.24 4.21 17.71
C PHE A 265 -3.03 3.48 16.39
N VAL A 266 -1.78 3.16 16.04
CA VAL A 266 -1.46 2.45 14.79
C VAL A 266 -2.06 1.04 14.82
N ALA A 267 -1.94 0.34 15.97
CA ALA A 267 -2.48 -1.00 16.17
C ALA A 267 -4.01 -1.06 16.00
N GLU A 268 -4.73 -0.06 16.52
CA GLU A 268 -6.20 0.07 16.44
C GLU A 268 -6.66 0.53 15.05
N PHE A 269 -5.89 1.44 14.45
CA PHE A 269 -6.27 2.03 13.17
C PHE A 269 -6.03 1.08 11.99
N ILE A 270 -5.01 0.20 12.05
CA ILE A 270 -4.66 -0.71 10.96
C ILE A 270 -5.31 -2.09 11.16
N GLY A 271 -6.23 -2.45 10.28
CA GLY A 271 -6.91 -3.75 10.32
C GLY A 271 -7.80 -3.94 11.55
N SER A 272 -8.26 -5.17 11.74
CA SER A 272 -8.93 -5.58 12.98
C SER A 272 -7.90 -6.10 13.97
N ALA A 273 -8.03 -5.75 15.24
CA ALA A 273 -7.17 -6.24 16.30
C ALA A 273 -7.98 -6.65 17.52
N ASN A 274 -7.51 -7.66 18.24
CA ASN A 274 -7.96 -7.99 19.60
C ASN A 274 -6.96 -7.40 20.59
N PHE A 275 -7.47 -6.74 21.62
CA PHE A 275 -6.68 -6.21 22.71
C PHE A 275 -7.03 -6.96 23.99
N LEU A 276 -6.03 -7.46 24.69
CA LEU A 276 -6.17 -8.25 25.91
C LEU A 276 -5.26 -7.67 26.98
N ASP A 277 -5.83 -7.28 28.10
CA ASP A 277 -5.06 -6.82 29.25
C ASP A 277 -4.54 -8.02 30.05
N GLY A 278 -3.39 -7.85 30.68
CA GLY A 278 -2.77 -8.91 31.47
C GLY A 278 -1.48 -8.47 32.15
N THR A 279 -0.84 -9.40 32.82
CA THR A 279 0.43 -9.18 33.54
C THR A 279 1.55 -9.98 32.89
N MET A 280 2.59 -9.29 32.41
CA MET A 280 3.77 -9.88 31.81
C MET A 280 4.81 -10.23 32.89
N LYS A 281 5.33 -11.44 32.81
CA LYS A 281 6.39 -11.99 33.69
C LYS A 281 7.49 -12.60 32.86
N ARG A 282 8.73 -12.45 33.28
CA ARG A 282 9.88 -13.09 32.64
C ARG A 282 9.95 -14.58 33.03
N THR A 283 10.26 -15.43 32.08
CA THR A 283 10.51 -16.86 32.27
C THR A 283 11.86 -17.24 31.67
N PRO A 284 12.42 -18.42 31.98
CA PRO A 284 13.67 -18.90 31.37
C PRO A 284 13.59 -19.03 29.83
N GLU A 285 12.39 -19.23 29.31
CA GLU A 285 12.13 -19.47 27.87
C GLU A 285 11.64 -18.20 27.11
N GLY A 286 11.60 -17.02 27.78
CA GLY A 286 11.09 -15.76 27.23
C GLY A 286 10.18 -15.04 28.18
N PHE A 287 8.99 -14.64 27.72
CA PHE A 287 7.99 -13.96 28.54
C PHE A 287 6.65 -14.75 28.54
N ARG A 288 5.98 -14.68 29.66
CA ARG A 288 4.62 -15.17 29.85
C ARG A 288 3.71 -14.00 30.19
N ILE A 289 2.55 -13.92 29.57
CA ILE A 289 1.50 -12.98 29.89
C ILE A 289 0.33 -13.75 30.45
N ASP A 290 0.01 -13.52 31.71
CA ASP A 290 -1.21 -14.02 32.36
C ASP A 290 -2.34 -13.02 32.02
N LEU A 291 -3.33 -13.47 31.24
CA LEU A 291 -4.40 -12.60 30.76
C LEU A 291 -5.50 -12.44 31.80
N ASP A 292 -6.04 -11.23 31.94
CA ASP A 292 -7.11 -10.93 32.89
C ASP A 292 -8.41 -11.68 32.55
N VAL A 293 -8.68 -11.90 31.25
CA VAL A 293 -9.81 -12.71 30.76
C VAL A 293 -9.65 -14.22 31.00
N GLY A 294 -8.56 -14.63 31.64
CA GLY A 294 -8.15 -16.02 31.82
C GLY A 294 -7.35 -16.58 30.67
N GLY A 295 -6.54 -17.59 30.97
CA GLY A 295 -5.59 -18.16 30.01
C GLY A 295 -4.22 -17.46 30.07
N LEU A 296 -3.29 -17.97 29.31
CA LEU A 296 -1.91 -17.44 29.23
C LEU A 296 -1.40 -17.41 27.80
N VAL A 297 -0.50 -16.46 27.55
CA VAL A 297 0.23 -16.35 26.28
C VAL A 297 1.73 -16.42 26.57
N ARG A 298 2.44 -17.24 25.79
CA ARG A 298 3.91 -17.30 25.79
C ARG A 298 4.45 -16.50 24.62
N VAL A 299 5.37 -15.59 24.88
CA VAL A 299 5.99 -14.73 23.88
C VAL A 299 7.49 -15.03 23.88
N ALA A 300 7.98 -15.60 22.77
CA ALA A 300 9.40 -16.01 22.64
C ALA A 300 10.34 -14.80 22.49
N ARG A 301 9.86 -13.71 21.90
CA ARG A 301 10.60 -12.44 21.76
C ARG A 301 9.67 -11.30 22.13
N ALA A 302 10.13 -10.49 23.05
CA ALA A 302 9.47 -9.26 23.43
C ALA A 302 10.23 -8.06 22.81
N HIS A 303 9.57 -6.93 22.61
CA HIS A 303 10.19 -5.69 22.11
C HIS A 303 11.16 -5.11 23.16
N PRO A 304 12.14 -4.25 22.76
CA PRO A 304 13.18 -3.72 23.67
C PRO A 304 12.67 -2.93 24.88
N HIS A 305 11.38 -2.63 24.94
CA HIS A 305 10.74 -1.91 26.05
C HIS A 305 9.99 -2.80 27.03
N ASP A 306 10.10 -4.12 26.93
CA ASP A 306 9.35 -5.07 27.72
C ASP A 306 9.79 -5.05 29.16
N ARG A 307 8.91 -4.53 30.01
CA ARG A 307 9.03 -4.51 31.47
C ARG A 307 8.01 -5.48 32.05
N GLU A 308 8.40 -6.21 33.08
CA GLU A 308 7.44 -6.97 33.89
C GLU A 308 6.38 -6.02 34.46
N GLY A 309 5.13 -6.44 34.42
CA GLY A 309 4.01 -5.66 34.95
C GLY A 309 2.77 -5.68 34.05
N PRO A 310 1.84 -4.74 34.29
CA PRO A 310 0.62 -4.62 33.50
C PRO A 310 0.95 -4.29 32.05
N VAL A 311 0.32 -5.02 31.11
CA VAL A 311 0.51 -4.84 29.67
C VAL A 311 -0.81 -5.03 28.93
N ARG A 312 -0.90 -4.42 27.76
CA ARG A 312 -1.94 -4.68 26.77
C ARG A 312 -1.35 -5.45 25.61
N LEU A 313 -1.81 -6.69 25.45
CA LEU A 313 -1.46 -7.56 24.32
C LEU A 313 -2.36 -7.24 23.14
N MET A 314 -1.78 -7.08 21.95
CA MET A 314 -2.50 -7.00 20.67
C MET A 314 -2.24 -8.25 19.86
N THR A 315 -3.30 -8.83 19.29
CA THR A 315 -3.22 -9.93 18.33
C THR A 315 -4.23 -9.75 17.20
N ARG A 316 -3.89 -10.23 16.00
CA ARG A 316 -4.78 -10.19 14.85
C ARG A 316 -5.77 -11.35 14.88
N PRO A 317 -7.00 -11.20 14.32
CA PRO A 317 -8.00 -12.28 14.32
C PRO A 317 -7.54 -13.56 13.64
N GLU A 318 -6.70 -13.49 12.62
CA GLU A 318 -6.13 -14.63 11.88
C GLU A 318 -5.02 -15.36 12.64
N GLN A 319 -4.47 -14.72 13.67
CA GLN A 319 -3.44 -15.31 14.55
C GLN A 319 -4.06 -16.13 15.70
N LEU A 320 -5.37 -16.16 15.79
CA LEU A 320 -6.11 -16.90 16.79
C LEU A 320 -6.76 -18.14 16.18
N ARG A 321 -6.82 -19.23 16.96
CA ARG A 321 -7.50 -20.48 16.63
C ARG A 321 -8.56 -20.83 17.65
N LEU A 322 -9.61 -21.48 17.16
CA LEU A 322 -10.69 -22.03 17.99
C LEU A 322 -10.47 -23.53 18.21
N GLY A 323 -10.58 -23.98 19.46
CA GLY A 323 -10.54 -25.38 19.85
C GLY A 323 -11.62 -25.72 20.87
N ARG A 324 -11.99 -27.02 20.97
CA ARG A 324 -12.89 -27.50 22.00
C ARG A 324 -12.14 -27.92 23.26
N ASP A 325 -10.94 -28.45 23.11
CA ASP A 325 -10.18 -29.18 24.18
C ASP A 325 -8.83 -28.54 24.51
N ALA A 326 -8.55 -27.27 24.11
CA ALA A 326 -7.29 -26.60 24.39
C ALA A 326 -7.16 -26.26 25.89
N GLN A 327 -6.20 -26.89 26.61
CA GLN A 327 -6.05 -26.71 28.08
C GLN A 327 -5.66 -25.27 28.46
N ASP A 328 -4.83 -24.60 27.66
CA ASP A 328 -4.25 -23.27 27.98
C ASP A 328 -4.96 -22.08 27.29
N GLY A 329 -6.07 -22.34 26.59
CA GLY A 329 -6.76 -21.30 25.82
C GLY A 329 -7.68 -20.41 26.64
N ILE A 330 -7.97 -19.21 26.12
CA ILE A 330 -8.96 -18.28 26.68
C ILE A 330 -10.36 -18.88 26.55
N PRO A 331 -11.11 -19.10 27.66
CA PRO A 331 -12.46 -19.63 27.58
C PRO A 331 -13.42 -18.57 27.03
N ALA A 332 -14.17 -18.90 25.98
CA ALA A 332 -15.08 -17.97 25.34
C ALA A 332 -16.31 -18.69 24.75
N LYS A 333 -17.38 -17.94 24.48
CA LYS A 333 -18.61 -18.43 23.84
C LYS A 333 -18.83 -17.70 22.52
N ILE A 334 -19.18 -18.42 21.46
CA ILE A 334 -19.45 -17.83 20.16
C ILE A 334 -20.77 -17.07 20.22
N VAL A 335 -20.73 -15.78 19.92
CA VAL A 335 -21.90 -14.89 19.88
C VAL A 335 -22.35 -14.58 18.45
N MET A 336 -21.42 -14.60 17.48
CA MET A 336 -21.72 -14.33 16.07
C MET A 336 -20.81 -15.14 15.13
N VAL A 337 -21.34 -15.50 13.96
CA VAL A 337 -20.61 -16.18 12.89
C VAL A 337 -20.87 -15.42 11.58
N LEU A 338 -19.82 -14.88 10.96
CA LEU A 338 -19.87 -14.08 9.73
C LEU A 338 -19.07 -14.78 8.61
N PRO A 339 -19.73 -15.53 7.70
CA PRO A 339 -19.05 -16.11 6.56
C PRO A 339 -18.79 -15.05 5.49
N LEU A 340 -17.49 -14.86 5.14
CA LEU A 340 -17.03 -13.90 4.14
C LEU A 340 -16.56 -14.56 2.83
N GLY A 341 -17.04 -15.76 2.53
CA GLY A 341 -16.59 -16.52 1.36
C GLY A 341 -15.35 -17.37 1.67
N PRO A 342 -14.11 -16.90 1.41
CA PRO A 342 -12.90 -17.69 1.67
C PRO A 342 -12.57 -17.83 3.15
N SER A 343 -13.06 -16.94 4.01
CA SER A 343 -12.87 -16.94 5.45
C SER A 343 -14.19 -16.83 6.21
N THR A 344 -14.14 -17.12 7.51
CA THR A 344 -15.24 -16.91 8.45
C THR A 344 -14.71 -16.15 9.66
N ILE A 345 -15.39 -15.06 10.05
CA ILE A 345 -15.12 -14.37 11.29
C ILE A 345 -16.07 -14.88 12.37
N TYR A 346 -15.51 -15.28 13.48
CA TYR A 346 -16.23 -15.61 14.71
C TYR A 346 -16.04 -14.46 15.71
N GLU A 347 -17.16 -13.92 16.20
CA GLU A 347 -17.14 -13.02 17.34
C GLU A 347 -17.49 -13.82 18.58
N LEU A 348 -16.69 -13.66 19.63
CA LEU A 348 -16.79 -14.41 20.86
C LEU A 348 -16.89 -13.46 22.06
N SER A 349 -17.54 -13.93 23.13
CA SER A 349 -17.56 -13.25 24.42
C SER A 349 -16.90 -14.13 25.48
N THR A 350 -16.01 -13.54 26.25
CA THR A 350 -15.39 -14.15 27.43
C THR A 350 -16.33 -14.07 28.63
N ALA A 351 -16.01 -14.72 29.72
CA ALA A 351 -16.85 -14.77 30.93
C ALA A 351 -17.04 -13.37 31.57
N ASP A 352 -16.08 -12.49 31.45
CA ASP A 352 -16.11 -11.10 31.91
C ASP A 352 -16.74 -10.11 30.91
N GLY A 353 -17.26 -10.63 29.75
CA GLY A 353 -17.92 -9.82 28.72
C GLY A 353 -16.97 -9.19 27.69
N HIS A 354 -15.69 -9.49 27.72
CA HIS A 354 -14.75 -9.02 26.71
C HIS A 354 -15.03 -9.66 25.35
N THR A 355 -14.92 -8.89 24.27
CA THR A 355 -15.21 -9.38 22.90
C THR A 355 -13.92 -9.70 22.18
N LEU A 356 -13.86 -10.90 21.57
CA LEU A 356 -12.75 -11.36 20.72
C LEU A 356 -13.26 -11.66 19.32
N LYS A 357 -12.41 -11.42 18.31
CA LYS A 357 -12.64 -11.80 16.92
C LYS A 357 -11.60 -12.83 16.50
N VAL A 358 -12.04 -13.92 15.90
CA VAL A 358 -11.17 -14.95 15.33
C VAL A 358 -11.53 -15.15 13.88
N MET A 359 -10.52 -15.10 13.00
CA MET A 359 -10.71 -15.38 11.57
C MET A 359 -10.15 -16.76 11.22
N SER A 360 -10.99 -17.60 10.62
CA SER A 360 -10.62 -18.94 10.18
C SER A 360 -10.78 -19.07 8.67
N ASN A 361 -9.76 -19.62 7.99
CA ASN A 361 -9.80 -19.89 6.57
C ASN A 361 -10.61 -21.15 6.28
N ARG A 362 -11.51 -21.10 5.29
CA ARG A 362 -12.33 -22.26 4.90
C ARG A 362 -11.53 -23.42 4.31
N ALA A 363 -10.37 -23.13 3.72
CA ALA A 363 -9.49 -24.13 3.10
C ALA A 363 -8.78 -25.02 4.13
N GLU A 364 -8.65 -24.59 5.38
CA GLU A 364 -7.96 -25.35 6.43
C GLU A 364 -8.79 -26.52 7.00
N GLY A 365 -9.97 -26.81 6.43
CA GLY A 365 -10.81 -27.95 6.82
C GLY A 365 -11.31 -27.90 8.28
N GLY A 366 -11.24 -26.72 8.91
CA GLY A 366 -11.54 -26.51 10.31
C GLY A 366 -13.00 -26.82 10.67
N HIS A 367 -13.21 -27.24 11.91
CA HIS A 367 -14.54 -27.46 12.47
C HIS A 367 -15.36 -26.16 12.36
N ARG A 368 -16.59 -26.32 11.86
CA ARG A 368 -17.57 -25.23 11.94
C ARG A 368 -18.10 -25.17 13.36
N PHE A 369 -17.99 -24.01 13.97
CA PHE A 369 -18.53 -23.75 15.28
C PHE A 369 -19.86 -23.02 15.16
N ALA A 370 -20.80 -23.33 16.07
CA ALA A 370 -22.13 -22.75 16.07
C ALA A 370 -22.26 -21.60 17.10
N ILE A 371 -23.20 -20.68 16.86
CA ILE A 371 -23.57 -19.67 17.85
C ILE A 371 -23.99 -20.35 19.14
N GLY A 372 -23.50 -19.86 20.27
CA GLY A 372 -23.77 -20.41 21.60
C GLY A 372 -22.78 -21.51 22.03
N GLU A 373 -21.93 -21.99 21.14
CA GLU A 373 -20.94 -23.02 21.46
C GLU A 373 -19.81 -22.43 22.35
N SER A 374 -19.42 -23.21 23.38
CA SER A 374 -18.27 -22.87 24.23
C SER A 374 -16.99 -23.40 23.59
N VAL A 375 -16.00 -22.54 23.49
CA VAL A 375 -14.72 -22.83 22.85
C VAL A 375 -13.56 -22.28 23.66
N ARG A 376 -12.36 -22.71 23.31
CA ARG A 376 -11.10 -22.14 23.77
C ARG A 376 -10.40 -21.43 22.62
N VAL A 377 -9.92 -20.21 22.89
CA VAL A 377 -9.14 -19.41 21.92
C VAL A 377 -7.66 -19.50 22.26
N THR A 378 -6.85 -19.91 21.30
CA THR A 378 -5.40 -20.02 21.43
C THR A 378 -4.70 -19.22 20.34
N LEU A 379 -3.46 -18.84 20.54
CA LEU A 379 -2.61 -18.30 19.49
C LEU A 379 -2.17 -19.40 18.52
N THR A 380 -1.99 -19.06 17.26
CA THR A 380 -1.28 -19.94 16.32
C THR A 380 0.21 -20.04 16.69
N PRO A 381 0.92 -21.09 16.32
CA PRO A 381 2.34 -21.24 16.65
C PRO A 381 3.23 -20.13 16.08
N GLU A 382 2.82 -19.56 14.94
CA GLU A 382 3.53 -18.51 14.22
C GLU A 382 3.02 -17.09 14.56
N ALA A 383 2.12 -16.96 15.53
CA ALA A 383 1.49 -15.69 15.87
C ALA A 383 2.54 -14.62 16.27
N VAL A 384 2.44 -13.49 15.61
CA VAL A 384 3.17 -12.27 15.98
C VAL A 384 2.25 -11.44 16.87
N VAL A 385 2.67 -11.18 18.08
CA VAL A 385 1.90 -10.36 19.03
C VAL A 385 2.67 -9.10 19.38
N SER A 386 1.96 -7.98 19.49
CA SER A 386 2.53 -6.73 19.98
C SER A 386 2.09 -6.49 21.42
N VAL A 387 3.03 -6.00 22.23
CA VAL A 387 2.79 -5.72 23.65
C VAL A 387 3.00 -4.24 23.91
N PHE A 388 2.03 -3.60 24.52
CA PHE A 388 2.09 -2.19 24.89
C PHE A 388 2.08 -2.06 26.40
N ALA A 389 2.89 -1.13 26.94
CA ALA A 389 2.80 -0.76 28.34
C ALA A 389 1.48 -0.05 28.63
N HIS A 390 0.91 -0.29 29.82
CA HIS A 390 -0.30 0.37 30.27
C HIS A 390 -0.04 1.81 30.63
#